data_b1d12780143fb70e4d85995c3fa30d85
#
_entry.id   b1d12780143fb70e4d85995c3fa30d85
#
_cell.length_a   1.000
_cell.length_b   1.000
_cell.length_c   1.000
_cell.angle_alpha   90.00
_cell.angle_beta   90.00
_cell.angle_gamma   90.00
#
_symmetry.space_group_name_H-M   'P 1'
#
loop_
_entity.id
_entity.type
_entity.pdbx_description
1 polymer ?
#
loop_
_entity_poly.entity_id
_entity_poly.type
_entity_poly.pdbx_seq_one_letter_code
_entity_poly.pdbx_strand_id
1 'polypeptide(L)'
;MAQLLSERAVLGVIATLAVLVLFVVLCRARRVSSSVDDATLAALQRISKATPDLREGLTQQSADRATPHLRELLRCVAVGITDADGTMVSWDGEANEHYQDLTDQINKSIGTLRREHVDHDKLPCQRRGNCPMRSAVIVPLVVEGAVQGVLVVVGGVGGKRLIRMADEIARFVCTQLELAQLDESRQQLAQAEVRALRAQISPHFVYNALNTISSLIRTDPERARELLMEFADFTRYSFRTSGLFTTL
;
A
#
# COMPACT_ATOMS: atom_id res chain seq x y z
N MET A 1 -44.14 15.06 63.33
CA MET A 1 -43.28 13.84 63.12
C MET A 1 -43.52 13.16 61.78
N ALA A 2 -44.74 13.06 61.27
CA ALA A 2 -45.04 12.40 59.97
C ALA A 2 -44.48 13.17 58.74
N GLN A 3 -44.46 14.51 58.75
CA GLN A 3 -43.91 15.32 57.65
C GLN A 3 -42.40 15.18 57.48
N LEU A 4 -41.60 15.06 58.52
CA LEU A 4 -40.14 14.84 58.46
C LEU A 4 -39.76 13.43 57.96
N LEU A 5 -40.60 12.45 58.17
CA LEU A 5 -40.40 11.08 57.62
C LEU A 5 -40.70 11.01 56.12
N SER A 6 -41.70 11.80 55.65
CA SER A 6 -42.02 11.85 54.22
C SER A 6 -40.94 12.57 53.40
N GLU A 7 -40.36 13.67 53.91
CA GLU A 7 -39.28 14.40 53.25
C GLU A 7 -38.01 13.56 53.14
N ARG A 8 -37.65 12.79 54.18
CA ARG A 8 -36.50 11.90 54.13
C ARG A 8 -36.69 10.74 53.15
N ALA A 9 -37.90 10.21 53.03
CA ALA A 9 -38.23 9.17 52.05
C ALA A 9 -38.14 9.70 50.62
N VAL A 10 -38.63 10.91 50.34
CA VAL A 10 -38.55 11.55 49.04
C VAL A 10 -37.09 11.83 48.63
N LEU A 11 -36.27 12.36 49.55
CA LEU A 11 -34.85 12.58 49.33
C LEU A 11 -34.10 11.27 49.04
N GLY A 12 -34.44 10.18 49.74
CA GLY A 12 -33.87 8.86 49.49
C GLY A 12 -34.20 8.33 48.07
N VAL A 13 -35.45 8.50 47.64
CA VAL A 13 -35.85 8.09 46.27
C VAL A 13 -35.14 8.93 45.19
N ILE A 14 -35.00 10.23 45.38
CA ILE A 14 -34.28 11.10 44.46
C ILE A 14 -32.78 10.72 44.37
N ALA A 15 -32.16 10.46 45.52
CA ALA A 15 -30.76 10.03 45.55
C ALA A 15 -30.53 8.70 44.86
N THR A 16 -31.41 7.70 45.05
CA THR A 16 -31.31 6.40 44.35
C THR A 16 -31.52 6.53 42.85
N LEU A 17 -32.47 7.36 42.41
CA LEU A 17 -32.71 7.66 41.00
C LEU A 17 -31.50 8.35 40.36
N ALA A 18 -30.89 9.33 41.07
CA ALA A 18 -29.70 10.01 40.59
C ALA A 18 -28.49 9.04 40.40
N VAL A 19 -28.29 8.15 41.39
CA VAL A 19 -27.24 7.11 41.31
C VAL A 19 -27.50 6.15 40.13
N LEU A 20 -28.74 5.77 39.92
CA LEU A 20 -29.12 4.86 38.81
C LEU A 20 -28.90 5.51 37.44
N VAL A 21 -29.29 6.79 37.30
CA VAL A 21 -29.06 7.57 36.09
C VAL A 21 -27.55 7.73 35.82
N LEU A 22 -26.78 8.09 36.87
CA LEU A 22 -25.34 8.20 36.77
C LEU A 22 -24.68 6.87 36.34
N PHE A 23 -25.13 5.74 36.92
CA PHE A 23 -24.66 4.43 36.57
C PHE A 23 -24.97 4.07 35.11
N VAL A 24 -26.19 4.34 34.62
CA VAL A 24 -26.59 4.11 33.24
C VAL A 24 -25.76 4.99 32.28
N VAL A 25 -25.53 6.25 32.61
CA VAL A 25 -24.70 7.17 31.82
C VAL A 25 -23.26 6.68 31.75
N LEU A 26 -22.66 6.27 32.88
CA LEU A 26 -21.31 5.73 32.93
C LEU A 26 -21.17 4.40 32.17
N CYS A 27 -22.15 3.50 32.29
CA CYS A 27 -22.16 2.25 31.52
C CYS A 27 -22.28 2.51 30.00
N ARG A 28 -23.12 3.49 29.64
CA ARG A 28 -23.27 3.89 28.22
C ARG A 28 -22.01 4.56 27.67
N ALA A 29 -21.37 5.42 28.43
CA ALA A 29 -20.10 6.06 28.07
C ALA A 29 -18.98 5.01 27.87
N ARG A 30 -18.85 4.03 28.78
CA ARG A 30 -17.87 2.94 28.65
C ARG A 30 -18.13 2.04 27.45
N ARG A 31 -19.40 1.73 27.12
CA ARG A 31 -19.73 0.95 25.92
C ARG A 31 -19.41 1.68 24.62
N VAL A 32 -19.62 2.99 24.59
CA VAL A 32 -19.28 3.82 23.41
C VAL A 32 -17.77 3.90 23.23
N SER A 33 -17.00 4.07 24.32
CA SER A 33 -15.54 4.11 24.26
C SER A 33 -14.96 2.79 23.77
N SER A 34 -15.38 1.64 24.31
CA SER A 34 -14.84 0.33 23.87
C SER A 34 -15.18 0.01 22.41
N SER A 35 -16.36 0.40 21.93
CA SER A 35 -16.74 0.16 20.54
C SER A 35 -15.96 1.01 19.52
N VAL A 36 -15.53 2.21 19.92
CA VAL A 36 -14.68 3.07 19.08
C VAL A 36 -13.25 2.53 19.06
N ASP A 37 -12.73 2.10 20.21
CA ASP A 37 -11.39 1.51 20.30
C ASP A 37 -11.30 0.20 19.49
N ASP A 38 -12.30 -0.67 19.59
CA ASP A 38 -12.37 -1.90 18.80
C ASP A 38 -12.47 -1.63 17.29
N ALA A 39 -13.23 -0.60 16.89
CA ALA A 39 -13.36 -0.22 15.48
C ALA A 39 -12.05 0.38 14.93
N THR A 40 -11.33 1.16 15.72
CA THR A 40 -10.03 1.74 15.33
C THR A 40 -8.96 0.66 15.21
N LEU A 41 -8.88 -0.27 16.17
CA LEU A 41 -7.96 -1.40 16.11
C LEU A 41 -8.24 -2.29 14.91
N ALA A 42 -9.51 -2.59 14.63
CA ALA A 42 -9.89 -3.36 13.45
C ALA A 42 -9.52 -2.65 12.13
N ALA A 43 -9.68 -1.33 12.06
CA ALA A 43 -9.26 -0.54 10.90
C ALA A 43 -7.73 -0.57 10.71
N LEU A 44 -6.96 -0.38 11.78
CA LEU A 44 -5.50 -0.46 11.76
C LEU A 44 -5.00 -1.84 11.31
N GLN A 45 -5.63 -2.92 11.81
CA GLN A 45 -5.29 -4.29 11.39
C GLN A 45 -5.55 -4.53 9.90
N ARG A 46 -6.65 -3.99 9.36
CA ARG A 46 -6.97 -4.12 7.93
C ARG A 46 -6.00 -3.34 7.04
N ILE A 47 -5.65 -2.12 7.44
CA ILE A 47 -4.61 -1.33 6.77
C ILE A 47 -3.29 -2.09 6.78
N SER A 48 -2.89 -2.64 7.92
CA SER A 48 -1.66 -3.44 8.05
C SER A 48 -1.65 -4.67 7.14
N LYS A 49 -2.79 -5.28 6.86
CA LYS A 49 -2.91 -6.44 5.94
C LYS A 49 -2.81 -6.03 4.47
N ALA A 50 -3.40 -4.90 4.08
CA ALA A 50 -3.36 -4.42 2.70
C ALA A 50 -1.99 -3.80 2.32
N THR A 51 -1.22 -3.32 3.30
CA THR A 51 0.05 -2.61 3.08
C THR A 51 1.10 -3.44 2.33
N PRO A 52 1.40 -4.72 2.71
CA PRO A 52 2.43 -5.51 2.03
C PRO A 52 2.11 -5.72 0.55
N ASP A 53 0.86 -6.03 0.23
CA ASP A 53 0.43 -6.31 -1.13
C ASP A 53 0.55 -5.08 -2.04
N LEU A 54 0.17 -3.90 -1.55
CA LEU A 54 0.30 -2.65 -2.28
C LEU A 54 1.76 -2.21 -2.49
N ARG A 55 2.68 -2.62 -1.62
CA ARG A 55 4.12 -2.38 -1.77
C ARG A 55 4.78 -3.23 -2.85
N GLU A 56 4.12 -4.26 -3.35
CA GLU A 56 4.55 -5.02 -4.52
C GLU A 56 4.21 -4.31 -5.86
N GLY A 57 3.61 -3.11 -5.80
CA GLY A 57 3.09 -2.38 -6.95
C GLY A 57 1.69 -2.85 -7.35
N LEU A 58 1.12 -2.25 -8.40
CA LEU A 58 -0.19 -2.62 -8.94
C LEU A 58 -0.06 -3.73 -9.99
N THR A 59 0.24 -4.94 -9.56
CA THR A 59 0.12 -6.15 -10.37
C THR A 59 -1.26 -6.79 -10.14
N GLN A 60 -1.70 -7.66 -11.03
CA GLN A 60 -2.97 -8.38 -10.83
C GLN A 60 -2.95 -9.15 -9.50
N GLN A 61 -1.86 -9.84 -9.19
CA GLN A 61 -1.75 -10.63 -7.97
C GLN A 61 -1.79 -9.77 -6.69
N SER A 62 -1.10 -8.63 -6.66
CA SER A 62 -1.10 -7.73 -5.51
C SER A 62 -2.45 -7.03 -5.35
N ALA A 63 -3.09 -6.61 -6.46
CA ALA A 63 -4.40 -6.01 -6.45
C ALA A 63 -5.49 -6.98 -5.97
N ASP A 64 -5.47 -8.24 -6.43
CA ASP A 64 -6.43 -9.28 -6.01
C ASP A 64 -6.34 -9.58 -4.50
N ARG A 65 -5.15 -9.49 -3.91
CA ARG A 65 -4.98 -9.63 -2.46
C ARG A 65 -5.40 -8.38 -1.67
N ALA A 66 -5.13 -7.19 -2.21
CA ALA A 66 -5.42 -5.93 -1.53
C ALA A 66 -6.91 -5.55 -1.57
N THR A 67 -7.59 -5.77 -2.72
CA THR A 67 -8.96 -5.31 -2.97
C THR A 67 -9.98 -5.78 -1.92
N PRO A 68 -9.98 -7.05 -1.44
CA PRO A 68 -10.90 -7.50 -0.38
C PRO A 68 -10.69 -6.73 0.94
N HIS A 69 -9.43 -6.45 1.30
CA HIS A 69 -9.12 -5.69 2.51
C HIS A 69 -9.57 -4.23 2.40
N LEU A 70 -9.42 -3.62 1.21
CA LEU A 70 -9.91 -2.27 0.95
C LEU A 70 -11.44 -2.21 0.99
N ARG A 71 -12.15 -3.21 0.45
CA ARG A 71 -13.61 -3.30 0.52
C ARG A 71 -14.12 -3.42 1.95
N GLU A 72 -13.50 -4.28 2.75
CA GLU A 72 -13.83 -4.40 4.17
C GLU A 72 -13.58 -3.09 4.95
N LEU A 73 -12.48 -2.40 4.65
CA LEU A 73 -12.13 -1.13 5.28
C LEU A 73 -13.13 -0.03 4.94
N LEU A 74 -13.53 0.06 3.67
CA LEU A 74 -14.50 1.02 3.16
C LEU A 74 -15.94 0.67 3.56
N ARG A 75 -16.21 -0.60 3.92
CA ARG A 75 -17.57 -1.12 4.16
C ARG A 75 -18.50 -0.80 3.01
N CYS A 76 -18.04 -1.01 1.80
CA CYS A 76 -18.77 -0.71 0.57
C CYS A 76 -19.23 -2.00 -0.14
N VAL A 77 -19.99 -1.84 -1.22
CA VAL A 77 -20.56 -2.96 -2.00
C VAL A 77 -19.48 -3.66 -2.79
N ALA A 78 -18.62 -2.88 -3.46
CA ALA A 78 -17.49 -3.39 -4.22
C ALA A 78 -16.35 -2.38 -4.28
N VAL A 79 -15.14 -2.91 -4.52
CA VAL A 79 -13.95 -2.13 -4.85
C VAL A 79 -13.31 -2.74 -6.08
N GLY A 80 -12.94 -1.88 -7.03
CA GLY A 80 -12.16 -2.23 -8.20
C GLY A 80 -10.87 -1.42 -8.28
N ILE A 81 -9.86 -1.99 -8.89
CA ILE A 81 -8.60 -1.31 -9.22
C ILE A 81 -8.32 -1.55 -10.70
N THR A 82 -8.04 -0.49 -11.43
CA THR A 82 -7.59 -0.55 -12.82
C THR A 82 -6.09 -0.25 -12.92
N ASP A 83 -5.52 -0.58 -14.08
CA ASP A 83 -4.20 -0.07 -14.47
C ASP A 83 -4.29 1.39 -14.96
N ALA A 84 -3.14 1.92 -15.43
CA ALA A 84 -3.02 3.27 -15.95
C ALA A 84 -3.84 3.52 -17.24
N ASP A 85 -4.14 2.46 -17.98
CA ASP A 85 -4.92 2.51 -19.22
C ASP A 85 -6.44 2.35 -18.98
N GLY A 86 -6.83 2.16 -17.71
CA GLY A 86 -8.23 1.97 -17.33
C GLY A 86 -8.72 0.52 -17.46
N THR A 87 -7.83 -0.44 -17.74
CA THR A 87 -8.18 -1.87 -17.75
C THR A 87 -8.34 -2.40 -16.34
N MET A 88 -9.42 -3.15 -16.07
CA MET A 88 -9.65 -3.72 -14.74
C MET A 88 -8.58 -4.76 -14.39
N VAL A 89 -7.85 -4.50 -13.32
CA VAL A 89 -6.84 -5.41 -12.76
C VAL A 89 -7.46 -6.30 -11.71
N SER A 90 -8.29 -5.75 -10.81
CA SER A 90 -8.94 -6.52 -9.76
C SER A 90 -10.30 -5.94 -9.41
N TRP A 91 -11.24 -6.82 -9.04
CA TRP A 91 -12.56 -6.44 -8.56
C TRP A 91 -13.00 -7.39 -7.45
N ASP A 92 -13.38 -6.82 -6.30
CA ASP A 92 -13.94 -7.56 -5.18
C ASP A 92 -15.31 -7.00 -4.78
N GLY A 93 -16.31 -7.88 -4.66
CA GLY A 93 -17.67 -7.54 -4.29
C GLY A 93 -18.69 -7.73 -5.41
N GLU A 94 -19.89 -7.16 -5.20
CA GLU A 94 -21.01 -7.25 -6.13
C GLU A 94 -20.96 -6.15 -7.20
N ALA A 95 -21.94 -6.15 -8.13
CA ALA A 95 -22.13 -5.14 -9.17
C ALA A 95 -20.98 -5.05 -10.21
N ASN A 96 -20.27 -6.14 -10.45
CA ASN A 96 -19.22 -6.22 -11.47
C ASN A 96 -19.76 -6.03 -12.90
N GLU A 97 -21.05 -6.27 -13.13
CA GLU A 97 -21.73 -5.98 -14.40
C GLU A 97 -21.68 -4.49 -14.79
N HIS A 98 -21.53 -3.59 -13.82
CA HIS A 98 -21.45 -2.15 -14.08
C HIS A 98 -20.06 -1.64 -14.44
N TYR A 99 -19.03 -2.51 -14.44
CA TYR A 99 -17.69 -2.07 -14.81
C TYR A 99 -17.65 -1.41 -16.20
N GLN A 100 -18.29 -2.04 -17.19
CA GLN A 100 -18.33 -1.48 -18.55
C GLN A 100 -19.06 -0.13 -18.61
N ASP A 101 -20.12 0.04 -17.80
CA ASP A 101 -20.86 1.29 -17.70
C ASP A 101 -20.04 2.43 -17.07
N LEU A 102 -18.99 2.09 -16.30
CA LEU A 102 -18.10 3.05 -15.63
C LEU A 102 -16.85 3.41 -16.46
N THR A 103 -16.61 2.74 -17.59
CA THR A 103 -15.41 2.91 -18.41
C THR A 103 -15.18 4.36 -18.85
N ASP A 104 -16.23 5.06 -19.28
CA ASP A 104 -16.13 6.46 -19.70
C ASP A 104 -15.69 7.37 -18.55
N GLN A 105 -16.19 7.13 -17.34
CA GLN A 105 -15.83 7.90 -16.14
C GLN A 105 -14.44 7.57 -15.65
N ILE A 106 -14.01 6.30 -15.78
CA ILE A 106 -12.64 5.88 -15.51
C ILE A 106 -11.68 6.62 -16.44
N ASN A 107 -11.92 6.58 -17.75
CA ASN A 107 -11.11 7.28 -18.75
C ASN A 107 -11.09 8.79 -18.52
N LYS A 108 -12.22 9.38 -18.17
CA LYS A 108 -12.31 10.80 -17.82
C LYS A 108 -11.49 11.13 -16.58
N SER A 109 -11.54 10.28 -15.55
CA SER A 109 -10.76 10.45 -14.32
C SER A 109 -9.25 10.38 -14.61
N ILE A 110 -8.82 9.45 -15.47
CA ILE A 110 -7.44 9.34 -15.95
C ILE A 110 -7.00 10.62 -16.66
N GLY A 111 -7.81 11.09 -17.63
CA GLY A 111 -7.47 12.25 -18.46
C GLY A 111 -7.48 13.58 -17.70
N THR A 112 -8.31 13.73 -16.67
CA THR A 112 -8.45 14.96 -15.89
C THR A 112 -7.65 14.96 -14.60
N LEU A 113 -7.15 13.82 -14.16
CA LEU A 113 -6.52 13.59 -12.85
C LEU A 113 -7.45 13.98 -11.70
N ARG A 114 -8.75 13.89 -11.92
CA ARG A 114 -9.77 14.28 -10.93
C ARG A 114 -10.69 13.12 -10.63
N ARG A 115 -11.16 13.11 -9.38
CA ARG A 115 -12.19 12.20 -8.95
C ARG A 115 -13.48 12.42 -9.74
N GLU A 116 -14.12 11.32 -10.15
CA GLU A 116 -15.47 11.30 -10.69
C GLU A 116 -16.44 10.67 -9.69
N HIS A 117 -17.69 11.10 -9.73
CA HIS A 117 -18.78 10.53 -8.93
C HIS A 117 -19.97 10.26 -9.83
N VAL A 118 -20.49 9.06 -9.75
CA VAL A 118 -21.60 8.59 -10.59
C VAL A 118 -22.71 8.07 -9.69
N ASP A 119 -23.92 8.62 -9.85
CA ASP A 119 -25.12 8.08 -9.24
C ASP A 119 -25.72 6.99 -10.14
N HIS A 120 -26.26 5.96 -9.54
CA HIS A 120 -26.86 4.81 -10.25
C HIS A 120 -27.89 5.23 -11.30
N ASP A 121 -28.66 6.28 -11.04
CA ASP A 121 -29.71 6.76 -11.96
C ASP A 121 -29.17 7.24 -13.32
N LYS A 122 -27.87 7.51 -13.39
CA LYS A 122 -27.17 7.92 -14.62
C LYS A 122 -26.62 6.75 -15.43
N LEU A 123 -26.74 5.51 -14.92
CA LEU A 123 -26.23 4.31 -15.57
C LEU A 123 -27.35 3.46 -16.17
N PRO A 124 -27.10 2.78 -17.30
CA PRO A 124 -28.05 1.86 -17.92
C PRO A 124 -28.08 0.56 -17.08
N CYS A 125 -28.94 0.50 -16.05
CA CYS A 125 -29.08 -0.67 -15.21
C CYS A 125 -30.37 -1.43 -15.47
N GLN A 126 -30.28 -2.72 -15.77
CA GLN A 126 -31.43 -3.60 -15.95
C GLN A 126 -32.12 -3.97 -14.62
N ARG A 127 -31.39 -3.89 -13.49
CA ARG A 127 -31.88 -4.25 -12.15
C ARG A 127 -32.32 -3.04 -11.32
N ARG A 128 -32.93 -2.02 -11.94
CA ARG A 128 -33.22 -0.71 -11.31
C ARG A 128 -33.81 -0.76 -9.88
N GLY A 129 -34.58 -1.78 -9.52
CA GLY A 129 -35.20 -1.91 -8.19
C GLY A 129 -34.34 -2.69 -7.17
N ASN A 130 -33.43 -3.56 -7.62
CA ASN A 130 -32.69 -4.48 -6.78
C ASN A 130 -31.16 -4.46 -7.04
N CYS A 131 -30.65 -3.41 -7.63
CA CYS A 131 -29.22 -3.24 -7.84
C CYS A 131 -28.54 -2.87 -6.51
N PRO A 132 -27.46 -3.55 -6.11
CA PRO A 132 -26.73 -3.21 -4.90
C PRO A 132 -25.96 -1.89 -5.02
N MET A 133 -25.61 -1.48 -6.24
CA MET A 133 -24.96 -0.21 -6.52
C MET A 133 -25.96 0.95 -6.42
N ARG A 134 -25.66 1.96 -5.62
CA ARG A 134 -26.39 3.24 -5.60
C ARG A 134 -25.56 4.40 -6.10
N SER A 135 -24.26 4.32 -5.94
CA SER A 135 -23.29 5.28 -6.46
C SER A 135 -21.93 4.64 -6.63
N ALA A 136 -21.10 5.21 -7.51
CA ALA A 136 -19.70 4.88 -7.61
C ALA A 136 -18.84 6.14 -7.45
N VAL A 137 -17.70 5.99 -6.81
CA VAL A 137 -16.65 7.00 -6.70
C VAL A 137 -15.41 6.46 -7.37
N ILE A 138 -14.88 7.20 -8.31
CA ILE A 138 -13.74 6.83 -9.15
C ILE A 138 -12.63 7.81 -8.85
N VAL A 139 -11.51 7.34 -8.31
CA VAL A 139 -10.41 8.18 -7.87
C VAL A 139 -9.12 7.76 -8.56
N PRO A 140 -8.45 8.66 -9.30
CA PRO A 140 -7.20 8.32 -9.96
C PRO A 140 -6.10 8.14 -8.91
N LEU A 141 -5.27 7.12 -9.08
CA LEU A 141 -4.10 6.83 -8.26
C LEU A 141 -2.89 7.47 -8.95
N VAL A 142 -2.50 8.64 -8.46
CA VAL A 142 -1.43 9.44 -9.07
C VAL A 142 -0.20 9.41 -8.17
N VAL A 143 0.94 8.99 -8.73
CA VAL A 143 2.25 8.98 -8.07
C VAL A 143 3.24 9.74 -8.95
N GLU A 144 3.95 10.70 -8.38
CA GLU A 144 4.92 11.56 -9.10
C GLU A 144 4.36 12.22 -10.37
N GLY A 145 3.05 12.54 -10.35
CA GLY A 145 2.36 13.17 -11.48
C GLY A 145 1.91 12.22 -12.59
N ALA A 146 2.20 10.93 -12.50
CA ALA A 146 1.77 9.88 -13.41
C ALA A 146 0.62 9.06 -12.82
N VAL A 147 -0.38 8.71 -13.65
CA VAL A 147 -1.45 7.80 -13.25
C VAL A 147 -0.88 6.38 -13.18
N GLN A 148 -1.01 5.73 -12.03
CA GLN A 148 -0.65 4.32 -11.85
C GLN A 148 -1.85 3.39 -12.05
N GLY A 149 -3.05 3.93 -11.88
CA GLY A 149 -4.31 3.21 -12.00
C GLY A 149 -5.47 4.05 -11.48
N VAL A 150 -6.62 3.41 -11.29
CA VAL A 150 -7.82 4.06 -10.74
C VAL A 150 -8.45 3.18 -9.69
N LEU A 151 -8.81 3.77 -8.56
CA LEU A 151 -9.62 3.13 -7.54
C LEU A 151 -11.10 3.39 -7.81
N VAL A 152 -11.88 2.33 -7.96
CA VAL A 152 -13.34 2.36 -8.13
C VAL A 152 -13.98 1.87 -6.83
N VAL A 153 -14.83 2.68 -6.21
CA VAL A 153 -15.53 2.34 -4.96
C VAL A 153 -17.03 2.39 -5.21
N VAL A 154 -17.70 1.26 -5.08
CA VAL A 154 -19.16 1.13 -5.27
C VAL A 154 -19.86 1.15 -3.93
N GLY A 155 -20.78 2.09 -3.75
CA GLY A 155 -21.57 2.23 -2.53
C GLY A 155 -23.02 1.78 -2.67
N GLY A 156 -23.57 1.15 -1.63
CA GLY A 156 -25.00 0.86 -1.49
C GLY A 156 -25.81 2.07 -1.01
N VAL A 157 -25.15 3.10 -0.52
CA VAL A 157 -25.72 4.40 -0.14
C VAL A 157 -24.77 5.47 -0.66
N GLY A 158 -25.27 6.36 -1.49
CA GLY A 158 -24.52 7.51 -1.99
C GLY A 158 -24.26 8.53 -0.88
N GLY A 159 -23.24 9.37 -1.06
CA GLY A 159 -23.08 10.53 -0.21
C GLY A 159 -21.63 10.92 0.09
N LYS A 160 -21.49 12.09 0.73
CA LYS A 160 -20.22 12.74 1.08
C LYS A 160 -19.27 11.86 1.89
N ARG A 161 -19.81 10.89 2.66
CA ARG A 161 -19.00 9.94 3.45
C ARG A 161 -18.21 8.99 2.54
N LEU A 162 -18.89 8.36 1.56
CA LEU A 162 -18.23 7.44 0.62
C LEU A 162 -17.12 8.14 -0.14
N ILE A 163 -17.40 9.36 -0.61
CA ILE A 163 -16.43 10.17 -1.34
C ILE A 163 -15.18 10.43 -0.49
N ARG A 164 -15.35 10.90 0.76
CA ARG A 164 -14.21 11.15 1.64
C ARG A 164 -13.41 9.90 1.95
N MET A 165 -14.09 8.77 2.20
CA MET A 165 -13.41 7.51 2.46
C MET A 165 -12.65 7.00 1.24
N ALA A 166 -13.22 7.14 0.04
CA ALA A 166 -12.55 6.78 -1.21
C ALA A 166 -11.30 7.64 -1.43
N ASP A 167 -11.37 8.95 -1.19
CA ASP A 167 -10.23 9.86 -1.28
C ASP A 167 -9.11 9.49 -0.28
N GLU A 168 -9.46 9.15 0.97
CA GLU A 168 -8.47 8.74 1.99
C GLU A 168 -7.79 7.43 1.62
N ILE A 169 -8.56 6.45 1.15
CA ILE A 169 -8.01 5.18 0.71
C ILE A 169 -7.16 5.35 -0.55
N ALA A 170 -7.58 6.16 -1.50
CA ALA A 170 -6.77 6.45 -2.68
C ALA A 170 -5.42 7.08 -2.29
N ARG A 171 -5.39 8.05 -1.36
CA ARG A 171 -4.15 8.61 -0.82
C ARG A 171 -3.27 7.56 -0.15
N PHE A 172 -3.86 6.68 0.67
CA PHE A 172 -3.15 5.57 1.29
C PHE A 172 -2.52 4.66 0.23
N VAL A 173 -3.29 4.26 -0.79
CA VAL A 173 -2.79 3.42 -1.90
C VAL A 173 -1.65 4.13 -2.63
N CYS A 174 -1.82 5.40 -3.01
CA CYS A 174 -0.75 6.18 -3.65
C CYS A 174 0.54 6.22 -2.82
N THR A 175 0.43 6.42 -1.51
CA THR A 175 1.60 6.41 -0.61
C THR A 175 2.30 5.04 -0.60
N GLN A 176 1.56 3.92 -0.64
CA GLN A 176 2.18 2.60 -0.71
C GLN A 176 2.88 2.36 -2.06
N LEU A 177 2.27 2.81 -3.16
CA LEU A 177 2.86 2.71 -4.49
C LEU A 177 4.12 3.57 -4.63
N GLU A 178 4.12 4.79 -4.08
CA GLU A 178 5.31 5.65 -4.02
C GLU A 178 6.46 4.99 -3.26
N LEU A 179 6.16 4.37 -2.12
CA LEU A 179 7.15 3.61 -1.35
C LEU A 179 7.67 2.40 -2.13
N ALA A 180 6.81 1.70 -2.87
CA ALA A 180 7.19 0.59 -3.74
C ALA A 180 8.20 1.03 -4.82
N GLN A 181 7.92 2.15 -5.50
CA GLN A 181 8.81 2.72 -6.52
C GLN A 181 10.16 3.16 -5.94
N LEU A 182 10.16 3.75 -4.74
CA LEU A 182 11.39 4.12 -4.04
C LEU A 182 12.23 2.89 -3.67
N ASP A 183 11.61 1.82 -3.20
CA ASP A 183 12.32 0.58 -2.84
C ASP A 183 12.90 -0.08 -4.10
N GLU A 184 12.16 -0.12 -5.21
CA GLU A 184 12.65 -0.61 -6.50
C GLU A 184 13.84 0.21 -7.01
N SER A 185 13.73 1.54 -6.99
CA SER A 185 14.80 2.45 -7.42
C SER A 185 16.07 2.26 -6.59
N ARG A 186 15.94 2.10 -5.27
CA ARG A 186 17.08 1.80 -4.37
C ARG A 186 17.75 0.48 -4.71
N GLN A 187 16.97 -0.57 -5.00
CA GLN A 187 17.52 -1.86 -5.39
C GLN A 187 18.26 -1.78 -6.73
N GLN A 188 17.72 -1.05 -7.71
CA GLN A 188 18.36 -0.82 -9.00
C GLN A 188 19.69 -0.07 -8.85
N LEU A 189 19.72 0.97 -8.01
CA LEU A 189 20.95 1.72 -7.71
C LEU A 189 22.00 0.82 -7.04
N ALA A 190 21.64 0.06 -6.02
CA ALA A 190 22.56 -0.86 -5.35
C ALA A 190 23.12 -1.91 -6.32
N GLN A 191 22.28 -2.45 -7.23
CA GLN A 191 22.74 -3.39 -8.25
C GLN A 191 23.65 -2.71 -9.29
N ALA A 192 23.39 -1.45 -9.65
CA ALA A 192 24.23 -0.69 -10.56
C ALA A 192 25.59 -0.40 -9.93
N GLU A 193 25.63 -0.04 -8.64
CA GLU A 193 26.87 0.16 -7.90
C GLU A 193 27.72 -1.12 -7.85
N VAL A 194 27.11 -2.26 -7.53
CA VAL A 194 27.81 -3.55 -7.53
C VAL A 194 28.36 -3.89 -8.92
N ARG A 195 27.58 -3.61 -9.98
CA ARG A 195 28.06 -3.81 -11.37
C ARG A 195 29.21 -2.89 -11.71
N ALA A 196 29.14 -1.60 -11.33
CA ALA A 196 30.21 -0.64 -11.55
C ALA A 196 31.49 -1.02 -10.80
N LEU A 197 31.38 -1.45 -9.53
CA LEU A 197 32.51 -1.95 -8.74
C LEU A 197 33.16 -3.17 -9.39
N ARG A 198 32.37 -4.14 -9.87
CA ARG A 198 32.89 -5.32 -10.60
C ARG A 198 33.57 -4.95 -11.91
N ALA A 199 33.09 -3.91 -12.61
CA ALA A 199 33.68 -3.45 -13.87
C ALA A 199 35.02 -2.71 -13.69
N GLN A 200 35.33 -2.22 -12.48
CA GLN A 200 36.62 -1.55 -12.18
C GLN A 200 37.81 -2.51 -12.31
N ILE A 201 37.61 -3.81 -12.11
CA ILE A 201 38.61 -4.82 -12.43
C ILE A 201 38.26 -5.36 -13.80
N SER A 202 38.96 -4.91 -14.83
CA SER A 202 38.73 -5.41 -16.18
C SER A 202 38.97 -6.91 -16.25
N PRO A 203 37.95 -7.76 -16.54
CA PRO A 203 38.15 -9.21 -16.67
C PRO A 203 39.22 -9.54 -17.71
N HIS A 204 39.30 -8.72 -18.75
CA HIS A 204 40.29 -8.87 -19.81
C HIS A 204 41.73 -8.66 -19.30
N PHE A 205 41.95 -7.69 -18.38
CA PHE A 205 43.25 -7.50 -17.75
C PHE A 205 43.65 -8.74 -16.92
N VAL A 206 42.71 -9.29 -16.15
CA VAL A 206 42.98 -10.52 -15.35
C VAL A 206 43.35 -11.70 -16.27
N TYR A 207 42.58 -11.94 -17.32
CA TYR A 207 42.87 -13.01 -18.28
C TYR A 207 44.22 -12.80 -18.98
N ASN A 208 44.56 -11.57 -19.40
CA ASN A 208 45.84 -11.29 -20.04
C ASN A 208 47.02 -11.47 -19.11
N ALA A 209 46.90 -10.99 -17.86
CA ALA A 209 47.94 -11.17 -16.84
C ALA A 209 48.21 -12.67 -16.58
N LEU A 210 47.13 -13.44 -16.36
CA LEU A 210 47.26 -14.89 -16.12
C LEU A 210 47.83 -15.63 -17.34
N ASN A 211 47.43 -15.28 -18.56
CA ASN A 211 47.99 -15.87 -19.79
C ASN A 211 49.49 -15.55 -19.94
N THR A 212 49.89 -14.31 -19.65
CA THR A 212 51.30 -13.90 -19.70
C THR A 212 52.14 -14.67 -18.67
N ILE A 213 51.66 -14.75 -17.41
CA ILE A 213 52.31 -15.53 -16.36
C ILE A 213 52.43 -17.01 -16.79
N SER A 214 51.35 -17.59 -17.29
CA SER A 214 51.33 -18.99 -17.76
C SER A 214 52.33 -19.26 -18.87
N SER A 215 52.51 -18.34 -19.81
CA SER A 215 53.50 -18.46 -20.91
C SER A 215 54.92 -18.43 -20.39
N LEU A 216 55.22 -17.67 -19.35
CA LEU A 216 56.53 -17.52 -18.78
C LEU A 216 56.95 -18.66 -17.85
N ILE A 217 56.03 -19.44 -17.31
CA ILE A 217 56.34 -20.54 -16.38
C ILE A 217 57.38 -21.51 -16.95
N ARG A 218 57.38 -21.76 -18.27
CA ARG A 218 58.34 -22.70 -18.90
C ARG A 218 59.54 -21.99 -19.48
N THR A 219 59.47 -20.72 -19.81
CA THR A 219 60.57 -20.00 -20.50
C THR A 219 61.40 -19.14 -19.54
N ASP A 220 60.82 -18.56 -18.55
CA ASP A 220 61.45 -17.72 -17.51
C ASP A 220 60.68 -17.82 -16.18
N PRO A 221 60.94 -18.87 -15.38
CA PRO A 221 60.22 -19.12 -14.13
C PRO A 221 60.36 -18.01 -13.10
N GLU A 222 61.54 -17.33 -13.05
CA GLU A 222 61.76 -16.25 -12.08
C GLU A 222 60.90 -15.02 -12.43
N ARG A 223 60.84 -14.68 -13.69
CA ARG A 223 59.98 -13.57 -14.15
C ARG A 223 58.47 -13.88 -14.01
N ALA A 224 58.09 -15.15 -14.20
CA ALA A 224 56.72 -15.59 -13.92
C ALA A 224 56.33 -15.38 -12.45
N ARG A 225 57.25 -15.69 -11.51
CA ARG A 225 57.06 -15.53 -10.10
C ARG A 225 56.94 -14.07 -9.67
N GLU A 226 57.81 -13.18 -10.22
CA GLU A 226 57.72 -11.76 -10.00
C GLU A 226 56.37 -11.17 -10.41
N LEU A 227 55.95 -11.48 -11.66
CA LEU A 227 54.65 -11.02 -12.17
C LEU A 227 53.46 -11.54 -11.39
N LEU A 228 53.53 -12.76 -10.89
CA LEU A 228 52.50 -13.34 -10.02
C LEU A 228 52.37 -12.55 -8.71
N MET A 229 53.48 -12.15 -8.10
CA MET A 229 53.51 -11.36 -6.86
C MET A 229 52.98 -9.94 -7.13
N GLU A 230 53.41 -9.28 -8.21
CA GLU A 230 52.88 -7.96 -8.62
C GLU A 230 51.37 -8.02 -8.87
N PHE A 231 50.88 -9.07 -9.54
CA PHE A 231 49.47 -9.29 -9.78
C PHE A 231 48.68 -9.52 -8.49
N ALA A 232 49.23 -10.28 -7.55
CA ALA A 232 48.61 -10.50 -6.25
C ALA A 232 48.52 -9.21 -5.42
N ASP A 233 49.55 -8.38 -5.44
CA ASP A 233 49.55 -7.09 -4.76
C ASP A 233 48.56 -6.09 -5.43
N PHE A 234 48.50 -6.05 -6.76
CA PHE A 234 47.56 -5.27 -7.51
C PHE A 234 46.10 -5.69 -7.17
N THR A 235 45.82 -6.98 -7.17
CA THR A 235 44.46 -7.47 -6.82
C THR A 235 44.10 -7.14 -5.38
N ARG A 236 45.04 -7.32 -4.44
CA ARG A 236 44.85 -6.93 -3.03
C ARG A 236 44.59 -5.44 -2.87
N TYR A 237 45.34 -4.59 -3.54
CA TYR A 237 45.12 -3.15 -3.52
C TYR A 237 43.77 -2.76 -4.10
N SER A 238 43.42 -3.29 -5.29
CA SER A 238 42.16 -3.01 -5.96
C SER A 238 40.94 -3.43 -5.12
N PHE A 239 40.98 -4.55 -4.45
CA PHE A 239 39.90 -5.01 -3.55
C PHE A 239 39.82 -4.20 -2.25
N ARG A 240 40.95 -3.74 -1.68
CA ARG A 240 40.93 -2.89 -0.48
C ARG A 240 40.35 -1.50 -0.76
N THR A 241 40.70 -0.90 -1.88
CA THR A 241 40.20 0.42 -2.30
C THR A 241 38.71 0.37 -2.64
N SER A 242 38.20 -0.78 -3.08
CA SER A 242 36.78 -1.01 -3.41
C SER A 242 35.90 -1.31 -2.19
N GLY A 243 36.43 -1.30 -0.94
CA GLY A 243 35.66 -1.52 0.29
C GLY A 243 35.06 -2.92 0.44
N LEU A 244 35.46 -3.90 -0.39
CA LEU A 244 34.89 -5.26 -0.42
C LEU A 244 35.39 -6.20 0.68
N PHE A 245 36.43 -5.81 1.42
CA PHE A 245 36.92 -6.54 2.59
C PHE A 245 37.10 -5.59 3.77
N THR A 246 36.06 -5.46 4.58
CA THR A 246 36.23 -5.07 5.97
C THR A 246 36.68 -6.32 6.70
N THR A 247 37.90 -6.29 7.23
CA THR A 247 38.41 -7.36 8.12
C THR A 247 37.45 -7.59 9.28
N LEU A 248 37.08 -8.86 9.47
CA LEU A 248 36.50 -9.35 10.71
C LEU A 248 37.43 -9.10 11.87
#